data_f0db90aa3fc6ef6f87e1736e42ec091b
#
_entry.id   f0db90aa3fc6ef6f87e1736e42ec091b
#
_cell.length_a   1.000
_cell.length_b   1.000
_cell.length_c   1.000
_cell.angle_alpha   90.00
_cell.angle_beta   90.00
_cell.angle_gamma   90.00
#
_symmetry.space_group_name_H-M   'P 1'
#
loop_
_entity.id
_entity.type
_entity.pdbx_description
1 polymer ?
#
loop_
_entity_poly.entity_id
_entity_poly.type
_entity_poly.pdbx_seq_one_letter_code
_entity_poly.pdbx_strand_id
1 'polypeptide(L)'
;MRFSPAAIALSLTLAIMSSASISGRADKDIDARSIALVKTGDEETKAGRVDSAIGWYESALAVDPRNRAAYVGMARAVQAQGLNGKSIGFYNKALEIDPNDQIALAEQAHAFVAKGALEQARRNMARLTTVCRTDCASLGKLSAAINLASKKQQAQASAVDLKATLGAAPEPKAN
;
A
#
# COMPACT_ATOMS: atom_id res chain seq x y z
N MET A 1 -28.10 -6.22 -51.00
CA MET A 1 -28.27 -4.94 -50.25
C MET A 1 -26.98 -4.17 -50.34
N ARG A 2 -26.98 -3.03 -51.02
CA ARG A 2 -25.77 -2.21 -51.20
C ARG A 2 -25.71 -1.20 -50.05
N PHE A 3 -24.79 -1.39 -49.12
CA PHE A 3 -24.53 -0.39 -48.09
C PHE A 3 -23.80 0.79 -48.71
N SER A 4 -24.28 2.03 -48.51
CA SER A 4 -23.66 3.22 -49.03
C SER A 4 -22.37 3.53 -48.27
N PRO A 5 -21.32 4.01 -48.93
CA PRO A 5 -20.03 4.30 -48.27
C PRO A 5 -20.12 5.36 -47.14
N ALA A 6 -21.16 6.20 -47.20
CA ALA A 6 -21.43 7.19 -46.16
C ALA A 6 -21.87 6.56 -44.80
N ALA A 7 -22.55 5.42 -44.82
CA ALA A 7 -22.96 4.72 -43.59
C ALA A 7 -21.77 4.05 -42.86
N ILE A 8 -20.78 3.60 -43.63
CA ILE A 8 -19.55 2.99 -43.08
C ILE A 8 -18.65 4.04 -42.45
N ALA A 9 -18.56 5.24 -43.05
CA ALA A 9 -17.76 6.34 -42.49
C ALA A 9 -18.32 6.86 -41.17
N LEU A 10 -19.66 6.90 -41.01
CA LEU A 10 -20.29 7.39 -39.78
C LEU A 10 -20.13 6.42 -38.60
N SER A 11 -20.08 5.11 -38.84
CA SER A 11 -19.90 4.10 -37.81
C SER A 11 -18.43 4.04 -37.32
N LEU A 12 -17.44 4.38 -38.17
CA LEU A 12 -16.04 4.38 -37.80
C LEU A 12 -15.65 5.59 -36.94
N THR A 13 -16.31 6.73 -37.14
CA THR A 13 -16.04 7.95 -36.33
C THR A 13 -16.62 7.87 -34.92
N LEU A 14 -17.66 7.10 -34.69
CA LEU A 14 -18.23 6.93 -33.33
C LEU A 14 -17.36 6.03 -32.43
N ALA A 15 -16.57 5.14 -33.02
CA ALA A 15 -15.70 4.21 -32.26
C ALA A 15 -14.45 4.88 -31.68
N ILE A 16 -14.06 6.07 -32.18
CA ILE A 16 -12.83 6.75 -31.76
C ILE A 16 -13.05 7.68 -30.55
N MET A 17 -14.31 8.02 -30.24
CA MET A 17 -14.63 8.93 -29.13
C MET A 17 -14.73 8.25 -27.76
N SER A 18 -14.55 6.92 -27.66
CA SER A 18 -14.72 6.19 -26.40
C SER A 18 -13.44 5.97 -25.61
N SER A 19 -12.32 6.54 -26.01
CA SER A 19 -11.07 6.51 -25.25
C SER A 19 -10.88 7.84 -24.49
N ALA A 20 -11.89 8.30 -23.77
CA ALA A 20 -11.66 9.30 -22.74
C ALA A 20 -10.79 8.61 -21.66
N SER A 21 -9.49 8.77 -21.79
CA SER A 21 -8.53 8.46 -20.76
C SER A 21 -9.05 9.01 -19.45
N ILE A 22 -9.39 8.14 -18.51
CA ILE A 22 -9.50 8.49 -17.10
C ILE A 22 -8.06 8.73 -16.65
N SER A 23 -7.48 9.81 -17.17
CA SER A 23 -6.21 10.35 -16.72
C SER A 23 -6.45 10.89 -15.32
N GLY A 24 -5.73 10.37 -14.35
CA GLY A 24 -5.91 10.69 -12.95
C GLY A 24 -6.12 12.19 -12.75
N ARG A 25 -7.30 12.55 -12.28
CA ARG A 25 -7.59 13.91 -11.83
C ARG A 25 -6.62 14.22 -10.68
N ALA A 26 -5.85 15.27 -10.83
CA ALA A 26 -4.88 15.69 -9.83
C ALA A 26 -5.55 15.91 -8.46
N ASP A 27 -4.81 15.73 -7.36
CA ASP A 27 -5.25 15.97 -5.96
C ASP A 27 -5.91 17.35 -5.75
N LYS A 28 -5.73 18.28 -6.70
CA LYS A 28 -6.32 19.64 -6.69
C LYS A 28 -7.85 19.67 -6.78
N ASP A 29 -8.47 18.56 -7.22
CA ASP A 29 -9.91 18.47 -7.42
C ASP A 29 -10.63 17.66 -6.32
N ILE A 30 -9.97 17.37 -5.21
CA ILE A 30 -10.58 16.65 -4.08
C ILE A 30 -11.57 17.57 -3.36
N ASP A 31 -12.76 17.03 -3.02
CA ASP A 31 -13.80 17.77 -2.30
C ASP A 31 -13.26 18.31 -0.96
N ALA A 32 -13.42 19.60 -0.73
CA ALA A 32 -12.93 20.27 0.48
C ALA A 32 -13.50 19.66 1.78
N ARG A 33 -14.72 19.11 1.73
CA ARG A 33 -15.33 18.41 2.86
C ARG A 33 -14.59 17.12 3.17
N SER A 34 -14.19 16.37 2.13
CA SER A 34 -13.37 15.16 2.30
C SER A 34 -12.02 15.49 2.92
N ILE A 35 -11.39 16.59 2.49
CA ILE A 35 -10.12 17.05 3.09
C ILE A 35 -10.30 17.40 4.57
N ALA A 36 -11.38 18.12 4.92
CA ALA A 36 -11.67 18.46 6.31
C ALA A 36 -11.88 17.24 7.20
N LEU A 37 -12.58 16.22 6.68
CA LEU A 37 -12.81 14.95 7.39
C LEU A 37 -11.51 14.18 7.61
N VAL A 38 -10.60 14.17 6.64
CA VAL A 38 -9.24 13.58 6.82
C VAL A 38 -8.51 14.29 7.96
N LYS A 39 -8.54 15.62 8.00
CA LYS A 39 -7.89 16.40 9.06
C LYS A 39 -8.43 16.00 10.44
N THR A 40 -9.75 15.84 10.59
CA THR A 40 -10.35 15.39 11.84
C THR A 40 -9.88 13.96 12.19
N GLY A 41 -9.82 13.05 11.22
CA GLY A 41 -9.26 11.71 11.40
C GLY A 41 -7.80 11.71 11.85
N ASP A 42 -6.98 12.62 11.30
CA ASP A 42 -5.58 12.79 11.72
C ASP A 42 -5.47 13.30 13.16
N GLU A 43 -6.36 14.19 13.59
CA GLU A 43 -6.44 14.69 14.97
C GLU A 43 -6.84 13.57 15.94
N GLU A 44 -7.82 12.75 15.57
CA GLU A 44 -8.23 11.57 16.33
C GLU A 44 -7.10 10.54 16.45
N THR A 45 -6.37 10.30 15.35
CA THR A 45 -5.19 9.41 15.34
C THR A 45 -4.11 9.92 16.30
N LYS A 46 -3.79 11.21 16.28
CA LYS A 46 -2.83 11.83 17.21
C LYS A 46 -3.27 11.73 18.67
N ALA A 47 -4.58 11.76 18.92
CA ALA A 47 -5.16 11.59 20.25
C ALA A 47 -5.27 10.12 20.68
N GLY A 48 -4.83 9.16 19.86
CA GLY A 48 -4.89 7.73 20.12
C GLY A 48 -6.29 7.11 19.98
N ARG A 49 -7.27 7.85 19.48
CA ARG A 49 -8.65 7.38 19.26
C ARG A 49 -8.79 6.73 17.89
N VAL A 50 -8.17 5.55 17.73
CA VAL A 50 -8.01 4.88 16.43
C VAL A 50 -9.36 4.55 15.78
N ASP A 51 -10.33 4.04 16.53
CA ASP A 51 -11.64 3.68 15.97
C ASP A 51 -12.43 4.91 15.50
N SER A 52 -12.34 6.02 16.23
CA SER A 52 -12.91 7.29 15.82
C SER A 52 -12.24 7.80 14.53
N ALA A 53 -10.92 7.72 14.45
CA ALA A 53 -10.16 8.11 13.25
C ALA A 53 -10.61 7.32 12.02
N ILE A 54 -10.81 6.00 12.15
CA ILE A 54 -11.31 5.14 11.08
C ILE A 54 -12.66 5.67 10.57
N GLY A 55 -13.62 5.99 11.45
CA GLY A 55 -14.92 6.52 11.05
C GLY A 55 -14.83 7.85 10.28
N TRP A 56 -13.90 8.73 10.66
CA TRP A 56 -13.66 9.97 9.94
C TRP A 56 -13.04 9.75 8.55
N TYR A 57 -12.08 8.83 8.41
CA TYR A 57 -11.52 8.48 7.10
C TYR A 57 -12.54 7.80 6.20
N GLU A 58 -13.40 6.91 6.74
CA GLU A 58 -14.52 6.31 5.99
C GLU A 58 -15.48 7.39 5.48
N SER A 59 -15.82 8.36 6.34
CA SER A 59 -16.66 9.50 5.96
C SER A 59 -16.00 10.34 4.87
N ALA A 60 -14.69 10.55 4.95
CA ALA A 60 -13.94 11.26 3.91
C ALA A 60 -14.01 10.54 2.56
N LEU A 61 -13.87 9.21 2.56
CA LEU A 61 -13.96 8.38 1.35
C LEU A 61 -15.38 8.28 0.80
N ALA A 62 -16.40 8.39 1.66
CA ALA A 62 -17.78 8.46 1.22
C ALA A 62 -18.08 9.78 0.49
N VAL A 63 -17.44 10.89 0.90
CA VAL A 63 -17.54 12.19 0.24
C VAL A 63 -16.75 12.25 -1.06
N ASP A 64 -15.49 11.80 -1.05
CA ASP A 64 -14.65 11.71 -2.26
C ASP A 64 -13.78 10.45 -2.22
N PRO A 65 -14.15 9.39 -2.96
CA PRO A 65 -13.40 8.15 -3.03
C PRO A 65 -11.99 8.29 -3.65
N ARG A 66 -11.67 9.46 -4.25
CA ARG A 66 -10.36 9.75 -4.82
C ARG A 66 -9.41 10.37 -3.81
N ASN A 67 -9.87 10.63 -2.59
CA ASN A 67 -9.02 11.21 -1.56
C ASN A 67 -7.96 10.20 -1.09
N ARG A 68 -6.80 10.25 -1.74
CA ARG A 68 -5.64 9.41 -1.43
C ARG A 68 -5.19 9.51 0.03
N ALA A 69 -5.23 10.73 0.61
CA ALA A 69 -4.84 10.94 2.00
C ALA A 69 -5.74 10.19 2.98
N ALA A 70 -7.04 10.04 2.66
CA ALA A 70 -7.95 9.24 3.48
C ALA A 70 -7.58 7.76 3.49
N TYR A 71 -7.15 7.19 2.34
CA TYR A 71 -6.65 5.81 2.29
C TYR A 71 -5.36 5.64 3.09
N VAL A 72 -4.43 6.59 3.03
CA VAL A 72 -3.20 6.56 3.83
C VAL A 72 -3.53 6.65 5.32
N GLY A 73 -4.44 7.54 5.73
CA GLY A 73 -4.90 7.66 7.11
C GLY A 73 -5.56 6.36 7.61
N MET A 74 -6.46 5.79 6.80
CA MET A 74 -7.10 4.50 7.08
C MET A 74 -6.06 3.38 7.26
N ALA A 75 -5.08 3.30 6.37
CA ALA A 75 -4.02 2.32 6.44
C ALA A 75 -3.22 2.42 7.75
N ARG A 76 -2.86 3.63 8.17
CA ARG A 76 -2.17 3.90 9.45
C ARG A 76 -3.01 3.46 10.64
N ALA A 77 -4.29 3.84 10.64
CA ALA A 77 -5.21 3.53 11.73
C ALA A 77 -5.35 2.01 11.93
N VAL A 78 -5.60 1.23 10.87
CA VAL A 78 -5.71 -0.22 10.98
C VAL A 78 -4.36 -0.90 11.25
N GLN A 79 -3.25 -0.29 10.82
CA GLN A 79 -1.90 -0.77 11.15
C GLN A 79 -1.59 -0.60 12.65
N ALA A 80 -2.03 0.49 13.28
CA ALA A 80 -1.92 0.70 14.72
C ALA A 80 -2.68 -0.37 15.53
N GLN A 81 -3.73 -0.97 14.95
CA GLN A 81 -4.43 -2.14 15.50
C GLN A 81 -3.71 -3.48 15.22
N GLY A 82 -2.51 -3.46 14.62
CA GLY A 82 -1.77 -4.67 14.23
C GLY A 82 -2.27 -5.35 12.96
N LEU A 83 -3.27 -4.78 12.28
CA LEU A 83 -3.91 -5.35 11.09
C LEU A 83 -3.10 -5.07 9.81
N ASN A 84 -1.81 -5.46 9.80
CA ASN A 84 -0.87 -5.17 8.72
C ASN A 84 -1.35 -5.62 7.33
N GLY A 85 -2.08 -6.74 7.23
CA GLY A 85 -2.65 -7.19 5.96
C GLY A 85 -3.71 -6.24 5.41
N LYS A 86 -4.57 -5.71 6.28
CA LYS A 86 -5.61 -4.75 5.93
C LYS A 86 -5.00 -3.39 5.56
N SER A 87 -3.98 -2.94 6.30
CA SER A 87 -3.26 -1.69 6.01
C SER A 87 -2.60 -1.71 4.62
N ILE A 88 -1.97 -2.83 4.23
CA ILE A 88 -1.40 -3.01 2.89
C ILE A 88 -2.48 -2.81 1.81
N GLY A 89 -3.69 -3.31 2.02
CA GLY A 89 -4.82 -3.12 1.11
C GLY A 89 -5.19 -1.65 0.91
N PHE A 90 -5.23 -0.87 1.99
CA PHE A 90 -5.52 0.58 1.91
C PHE A 90 -4.36 1.36 1.28
N TYR A 91 -3.09 1.02 1.56
CA TYR A 91 -1.96 1.61 0.84
C TYR A 91 -2.00 1.29 -0.66
N ASN A 92 -2.45 0.08 -1.07
CA ASN A 92 -2.65 -0.23 -2.48
C ASN A 92 -3.67 0.74 -3.10
N LYS A 93 -4.79 1.03 -2.42
CA LYS A 93 -5.78 2.00 -2.89
C LYS A 93 -5.19 3.40 -3.07
N ALA A 94 -4.36 3.85 -2.13
CA ALA A 94 -3.63 5.11 -2.27
C ALA A 94 -2.70 5.10 -3.48
N LEU A 95 -1.98 4.00 -3.71
CA LEU A 95 -1.04 3.83 -4.83
C LEU A 95 -1.72 3.57 -6.18
N GLU A 96 -2.99 3.15 -6.21
CA GLU A 96 -3.81 3.13 -7.42
C GLU A 96 -4.15 4.55 -7.89
N ILE A 97 -4.30 5.50 -6.95
CA ILE A 97 -4.57 6.92 -7.24
C ILE A 97 -3.27 7.64 -7.63
N ASP A 98 -2.22 7.49 -6.83
CA ASP A 98 -0.88 8.03 -7.12
C ASP A 98 0.18 6.94 -6.95
N PRO A 99 0.63 6.31 -8.04
CA PRO A 99 1.65 5.27 -7.99
C PRO A 99 3.00 5.73 -7.44
N ASN A 100 3.25 7.03 -7.39
CA ASN A 100 4.49 7.64 -6.94
C ASN A 100 4.39 8.28 -5.54
N ASP A 101 3.31 8.03 -4.82
CA ASP A 101 3.16 8.52 -3.45
C ASP A 101 4.26 7.95 -2.55
N GLN A 102 5.21 8.82 -2.18
CA GLN A 102 6.36 8.44 -1.37
C GLN A 102 5.94 7.97 0.04
N ILE A 103 4.88 8.56 0.59
CA ILE A 103 4.37 8.20 1.93
C ILE A 103 3.75 6.80 1.87
N ALA A 104 2.85 6.57 0.92
CA ALA A 104 2.20 5.27 0.76
C ALA A 104 3.22 4.15 0.46
N LEU A 105 4.21 4.41 -0.40
CA LEU A 105 5.29 3.45 -0.71
C LEU A 105 6.11 3.10 0.53
N ALA A 106 6.53 4.11 1.30
CA ALA A 106 7.35 3.91 2.48
C ALA A 106 6.58 3.15 3.58
N GLU A 107 5.38 3.59 3.89
CA GLU A 107 4.58 3.02 4.96
C GLU A 107 4.04 1.63 4.62
N GLN A 108 3.65 1.39 3.35
CA GLN A 108 3.33 0.04 2.89
C GLN A 108 4.52 -0.90 3.01
N ALA A 109 5.74 -0.42 2.71
CA ALA A 109 6.94 -1.24 2.88
C ALA A 109 7.17 -1.60 4.36
N HIS A 110 6.93 -0.69 5.29
CA HIS A 110 6.96 -1.01 6.73
C HIS A 110 5.89 -2.05 7.12
N ALA A 111 4.68 -1.96 6.57
CA ALA A 111 3.64 -2.97 6.78
C ALA A 111 4.04 -4.34 6.22
N PHE A 112 4.72 -4.40 5.06
CA PHE A 112 5.28 -5.63 4.53
C PHE A 112 6.38 -6.20 5.42
N VAL A 113 7.28 -5.36 5.97
CA VAL A 113 8.30 -5.79 6.95
C VAL A 113 7.63 -6.40 8.18
N ALA A 114 6.59 -5.78 8.72
CA ALA A 114 5.85 -6.28 9.88
C ALA A 114 5.18 -7.65 9.61
N LYS A 115 4.79 -7.90 8.34
CA LYS A 115 4.28 -9.22 7.91
C LYS A 115 5.37 -10.24 7.57
N GLY A 116 6.64 -9.88 7.61
CA GLY A 116 7.73 -10.73 7.13
C GLY A 116 7.83 -10.86 5.60
N ALA A 117 7.07 -10.07 4.86
CA ALA A 117 7.02 -10.06 3.40
C ALA A 117 8.14 -9.18 2.81
N LEU A 118 9.41 -9.57 3.06
CA LEU A 118 10.58 -8.71 2.84
C LEU A 118 10.81 -8.40 1.36
N GLU A 119 10.46 -9.30 0.43
CA GLU A 119 10.61 -9.05 -1.00
C GLU A 119 9.67 -7.93 -1.49
N GLN A 120 8.45 -7.87 -0.96
CA GLN A 120 7.51 -6.80 -1.25
C GLN A 120 8.03 -5.47 -0.69
N ALA A 121 8.58 -5.48 0.54
CA ALA A 121 9.19 -4.30 1.14
C ALA A 121 10.37 -3.78 0.30
N ARG A 122 11.24 -4.67 -0.20
CA ARG A 122 12.37 -4.32 -1.09
C ARG A 122 11.89 -3.71 -2.42
N ARG A 123 10.82 -4.25 -3.02
CA ARG A 123 10.24 -3.67 -4.25
C ARG A 123 9.74 -2.25 -4.01
N ASN A 124 9.03 -2.00 -2.93
CA ASN A 124 8.57 -0.65 -2.60
C ASN A 124 9.74 0.30 -2.31
N MET A 125 10.78 -0.18 -1.62
CA MET A 125 12.00 0.61 -1.37
C MET A 125 12.68 0.97 -2.69
N ALA A 126 12.80 0.05 -3.64
CA ALA A 126 13.37 0.33 -4.96
C ALA A 126 12.54 1.40 -5.71
N ARG A 127 11.20 1.29 -5.71
CA ARG A 127 10.33 2.32 -6.28
C ARG A 127 10.51 3.67 -5.57
N LEU A 128 10.53 3.67 -4.24
CA LEU A 128 10.74 4.88 -3.45
C LEU A 128 12.07 5.55 -3.81
N THR A 129 13.13 4.80 -4.04
CA THR A 129 14.44 5.32 -4.46
C THR A 129 14.35 6.04 -5.82
N THR A 130 13.51 5.58 -6.75
CA THR A 130 13.37 6.23 -8.07
C THR A 130 12.54 7.51 -8.02
N VAL A 131 11.56 7.61 -7.10
CA VAL A 131 10.66 8.77 -7.01
C VAL A 131 11.12 9.82 -5.99
N CYS A 132 11.95 9.42 -5.03
CA CYS A 132 12.48 10.33 -4.02
C CYS A 132 13.56 11.23 -4.61
N ARG A 133 13.29 12.56 -4.65
CA ARG A 133 14.22 13.57 -5.20
C ARG A 133 14.85 14.44 -4.12
N THR A 134 14.13 14.66 -3.03
CA THR A 134 14.54 15.49 -1.90
C THR A 134 14.04 14.83 -0.62
N ASP A 135 14.77 14.99 0.49
CA ASP A 135 14.43 14.43 1.82
C ASP A 135 14.06 12.93 1.80
N CYS A 136 15.05 12.11 1.46
CA CYS A 136 14.89 10.66 1.41
C CYS A 136 15.14 9.96 2.78
N ALA A 137 14.89 10.64 3.88
CA ALA A 137 15.13 10.11 5.23
C ALA A 137 14.39 8.79 5.52
N SER A 138 13.22 8.59 4.90
CA SER A 138 12.45 7.35 4.99
C SER A 138 13.20 6.15 4.41
N LEU A 139 14.06 6.32 3.38
CA LEU A 139 14.84 5.24 2.78
C LEU A 139 15.82 4.62 3.76
N GLY A 140 16.54 5.44 4.53
CA GLY A 140 17.49 4.94 5.53
C GLY A 140 16.79 4.11 6.61
N LYS A 141 15.68 4.59 7.13
CA LYS A 141 14.88 3.89 8.14
C LYS A 141 14.32 2.57 7.59
N LEU A 142 13.78 2.59 6.37
CA LEU A 142 13.22 1.41 5.72
C LEU A 142 14.31 0.36 5.42
N SER A 143 15.47 0.77 4.92
CA SER A 143 16.62 -0.10 4.68
C SER A 143 17.07 -0.80 5.97
N ALA A 144 17.20 -0.04 7.07
CA ALA A 144 17.54 -0.60 8.38
C ALA A 144 16.49 -1.60 8.87
N ALA A 145 15.20 -1.29 8.72
CA ALA A 145 14.10 -2.19 9.11
C ALA A 145 14.12 -3.51 8.31
N ILE A 146 14.31 -3.44 6.99
CA ILE A 146 14.40 -4.62 6.12
C ILE A 146 15.61 -5.48 6.52
N ASN A 147 16.77 -4.87 6.74
CA ASN A 147 17.99 -5.59 7.12
C ASN A 147 17.84 -6.29 8.48
N LEU A 148 17.24 -5.62 9.47
CA LEU A 148 16.99 -6.20 10.79
C LEU A 148 16.02 -7.41 10.68
N ALA A 149 14.93 -7.26 9.93
CA ALA A 149 13.95 -8.31 9.74
C ALA A 149 14.56 -9.50 8.97
N SER A 150 15.42 -9.25 7.97
CA SER A 150 16.14 -10.29 7.22
C SER A 150 17.05 -11.12 8.12
N LYS A 151 17.85 -10.45 8.99
CA LYS A 151 18.70 -11.13 9.97
C LYS A 151 17.88 -11.98 10.94
N LYS A 152 16.75 -11.47 11.41
CA LYS A 152 15.84 -12.22 12.29
C LYS A 152 15.29 -13.47 11.61
N GLN A 153 14.85 -13.35 10.35
CA GLN A 153 14.38 -14.49 9.58
C GLN A 153 15.46 -15.56 9.38
N GLN A 154 16.70 -15.15 9.05
CA GLN A 154 17.83 -16.05 8.90
C GLN A 154 18.15 -16.79 10.21
N ALA A 155 18.19 -16.06 11.33
CA ALA A 155 18.44 -16.67 12.64
C ALA A 155 17.37 -17.69 13.03
N GLN A 156 16.09 -17.38 12.72
CA GLN A 156 14.99 -18.30 12.96
C GLN A 156 15.08 -19.57 12.08
N ALA A 157 15.42 -19.42 10.81
CA ALA A 157 15.60 -20.54 9.89
C ALA A 157 16.74 -21.45 10.36
N SER A 158 17.88 -20.88 10.75
CA SER A 158 19.04 -21.66 11.27
C SER A 158 18.69 -22.40 12.57
N ALA A 159 17.91 -21.79 13.46
CA ALA A 159 17.48 -22.42 14.70
C ALA A 159 16.52 -23.60 14.46
N VAL A 160 15.64 -23.49 13.46
CA VAL A 160 14.74 -24.58 13.06
C VAL A 160 15.52 -25.75 12.46
N ASP A 161 16.49 -25.45 11.59
CA ASP A 161 17.34 -26.47 10.94
C ASP A 161 18.18 -27.22 11.97
N LEU A 162 18.80 -26.52 12.92
CA LEU A 162 19.55 -27.11 14.02
C LEU A 162 18.66 -28.05 14.88
N LYS A 163 17.43 -27.62 15.18
CA LYS A 163 16.50 -28.44 15.96
C LYS A 163 16.06 -29.69 15.21
N ALA A 164 15.86 -29.60 13.89
CA ALA A 164 15.54 -30.75 13.05
C ALA A 164 16.69 -31.74 13.02
N THR A 165 17.94 -31.27 12.91
CA THR A 165 19.16 -32.11 12.88
C THR A 165 19.38 -32.80 14.23
N LEU A 166 19.17 -32.15 15.37
CA LEU A 166 19.35 -32.76 16.70
C LEU A 166 18.24 -33.75 17.06
N GLY A 167 16.99 -33.51 16.53
CA GLY A 167 15.84 -34.40 16.77
C GLY A 167 15.89 -35.71 15.93
N ALA A 168 16.76 -35.78 14.93
CA ALA A 168 16.96 -36.95 14.06
C ALA A 168 18.03 -37.92 14.54
N ALA A 169 18.50 -37.79 15.80
CA ALA A 169 19.45 -38.76 16.38
C ALA A 169 18.81 -40.18 16.37
N PRO A 170 19.47 -41.22 15.82
CA PRO A 170 18.89 -42.54 15.76
C PRO A 170 18.71 -43.12 17.17
N GLU A 171 17.53 -43.68 17.43
CA GLU A 171 17.29 -44.45 18.67
C GLU A 171 18.35 -45.57 18.78
N PRO A 172 18.97 -45.76 19.97
CA PRO A 172 19.89 -46.87 20.17
C PRO A 172 19.13 -48.17 19.95
N LYS A 173 19.57 -48.96 18.95
CA LYS A 173 19.04 -50.31 18.74
C LYS A 173 19.25 -51.13 20.02
N ALA A 174 18.17 -51.45 20.70
CA ALA A 174 18.18 -52.42 21.79
C ALA A 174 18.61 -53.77 21.24
N ASN A 175 19.69 -54.33 21.78
CA ASN A 175 20.20 -55.64 21.52
C ASN A 175 19.49 -56.67 22.42
#